data_0e03d96e44e40ebad64f5e30b1040452
#
_entry.id   0e03d96e44e40ebad64f5e30b1040452
#
_cell.length_a   1.000
_cell.length_b   1.000
_cell.length_c   1.000
_cell.angle_alpha   90.00
_cell.angle_beta   90.00
_cell.angle_gamma   90.00
#
_symmetry.space_group_name_H-M   'P 1'
#
loop_
_entity.id
_entity.type
_entity.pdbx_description
1 polymer ?
#
loop_
_entity_poly.entity_id
_entity_poly.type
_entity_poly.pdbx_seq_one_letter_code
_entity_poly.pdbx_strand_id
1 'polypeptide(L)'
;MNDSTEARLTRLEEQVAALEGEVQALKGPSRPTFVEEWRSRLQKKPEPRKGQFPITEWIRSGDWMARVGIALLLLGLVFLFKYGIDRGWLTPLVRVIFGGALSASLLVLGLRLTPKRTALGQVLLGGAVATLFVTVYAAYHFYGFLAYGVAFAVMAVASVGSFALSLQHRGMALSLIATLGGLGTPFLLYTGEGSIAGLMVYTCIVLAFAAAVYLSQGWRTLLCAAAVGGWVVALNSWVPISGTLETVDKWAAEGGLLFSLVAFGIVPVLRDHWSANDPERWVCPPIPRFVRPFDRPALFLTVLVPLATLGLSAILWETSDLVWTVTAIAAAAGYAVVFVTLRPSKLASAHAVAASLLFVAAWSVLADMYWHWYAFVAVQMATLHVLSRTLSEKSLRLLAHLTAFVVAGSLLWRLLAMEGLTPALVHRQALIDLAVIGLFYVSARTLRLPPLAAAYTIVAYAAFLVWLLRDLVSLPSGHAFVSIAWGVCALALLALGWRLADDKVRTAGLLTLGLVVGKLFLVDLSELDAVWRILLFLGFGGLFLVLGYLFPSLWKPARE
;
A
#
# COMPACT_ATOMS: atom_id res chain seq x y z
N MET A 1 -14.56 -21.37 -87.39
CA MET A 1 -15.48 -21.34 -86.23
C MET A 1 -14.73 -21.30 -84.90
N ASN A 2 -13.40 -21.08 -84.89
CA ASN A 2 -12.59 -21.11 -83.65
C ASN A 2 -12.21 -19.71 -83.12
N ASP A 3 -12.17 -18.64 -83.92
CA ASP A 3 -11.71 -17.30 -83.49
C ASP A 3 -12.65 -16.59 -82.49
N SER A 4 -13.96 -16.87 -82.62
CA SER A 4 -14.94 -16.22 -81.74
C SER A 4 -14.98 -16.83 -80.34
N THR A 5 -14.53 -18.07 -80.17
CA THR A 5 -14.47 -18.78 -78.90
C THR A 5 -13.21 -18.40 -78.11
N GLU A 6 -12.05 -18.26 -78.76
CA GLU A 6 -10.83 -17.78 -78.14
C GLU A 6 -10.96 -16.31 -77.64
N ALA A 7 -11.55 -15.44 -78.43
CA ALA A 7 -11.82 -14.05 -78.03
C ALA A 7 -12.80 -13.94 -76.85
N ARG A 8 -13.72 -14.90 -76.70
CA ARG A 8 -14.61 -14.96 -75.54
C ARG A 8 -13.88 -15.54 -74.31
N LEU A 9 -13.00 -16.51 -74.47
CA LEU A 9 -12.19 -17.05 -73.39
C LEU A 9 -11.26 -15.96 -72.82
N THR A 10 -10.56 -15.24 -73.65
CA THR A 10 -9.66 -14.15 -73.21
C THR A 10 -10.42 -13.04 -72.49
N ARG A 11 -11.63 -12.67 -72.93
CA ARG A 11 -12.47 -11.70 -72.22
C ARG A 11 -12.98 -12.21 -70.85
N LEU A 12 -13.28 -13.50 -70.76
CA LEU A 12 -13.69 -14.12 -69.50
C LEU A 12 -12.51 -14.20 -68.50
N GLU A 13 -11.30 -14.52 -69.00
CA GLU A 13 -10.08 -14.54 -68.15
C GLU A 13 -9.74 -13.13 -67.64
N GLU A 14 -9.87 -12.10 -68.49
CA GLU A 14 -9.71 -10.71 -68.07
C GLU A 14 -10.77 -10.27 -67.04
N GLN A 15 -12.03 -10.71 -67.20
CA GLN A 15 -13.10 -10.41 -66.25
C GLN A 15 -12.88 -11.14 -64.90
N VAL A 16 -12.42 -12.36 -64.94
CA VAL A 16 -12.09 -13.15 -63.74
C VAL A 16 -10.92 -12.50 -62.99
N ALA A 17 -9.85 -12.11 -63.68
CA ALA A 17 -8.70 -11.45 -63.08
C ALA A 17 -9.09 -10.07 -62.48
N ALA A 18 -9.98 -9.31 -63.14
CA ALA A 18 -10.49 -8.06 -62.60
C ALA A 18 -11.36 -8.26 -61.34
N LEU A 19 -12.23 -9.27 -61.33
CA LEU A 19 -13.05 -9.62 -60.18
C LEU A 19 -12.21 -10.20 -59.01
N GLU A 20 -11.17 -10.98 -59.30
CA GLU A 20 -10.22 -11.42 -58.25
C GLU A 20 -9.47 -10.24 -57.65
N GLY A 21 -9.08 -9.24 -58.42
CA GLY A 21 -8.48 -8.01 -57.94
C GLY A 21 -9.43 -7.19 -57.06
N GLU A 22 -10.71 -7.05 -57.45
CA GLU A 22 -11.74 -6.36 -56.62
C GLU A 22 -12.03 -7.13 -55.32
N VAL A 23 -12.14 -8.44 -55.36
CA VAL A 23 -12.32 -9.31 -54.17
C VAL A 23 -11.11 -9.19 -53.23
N GLN A 24 -9.90 -9.06 -53.78
CA GLN A 24 -8.67 -8.90 -52.99
C GLN A 24 -8.60 -7.46 -52.36
N ALA A 25 -9.06 -6.48 -53.07
CA ALA A 25 -9.18 -5.09 -52.57
C ALA A 25 -10.27 -4.95 -51.47
N LEU A 26 -11.40 -5.64 -51.62
CA LEU A 26 -12.48 -5.68 -50.65
C LEU A 26 -12.16 -6.49 -49.38
N LYS A 27 -11.22 -7.48 -49.49
CA LYS A 27 -10.79 -8.27 -48.31
C LYS A 27 -9.98 -7.47 -47.32
N GLY A 28 -9.54 -6.24 -47.60
CA GLY A 28 -8.71 -5.43 -46.70
C GLY A 28 -7.44 -6.20 -46.25
N PRO A 29 -6.49 -5.61 -45.57
CA PRO A 29 -5.36 -6.33 -45.02
C PRO A 29 -5.91 -7.41 -44.07
N SER A 30 -5.67 -8.69 -44.44
CA SER A 30 -6.12 -9.85 -43.70
C SER A 30 -5.67 -9.68 -42.23
N ARG A 31 -6.64 -9.58 -41.34
CA ARG A 31 -6.31 -9.66 -39.90
C ARG A 31 -5.56 -10.97 -39.68
N PRO A 32 -4.36 -10.93 -39.12
CA PRO A 32 -3.60 -12.15 -38.87
C PRO A 32 -4.48 -13.13 -38.12
N THR A 33 -4.51 -14.38 -38.58
CA THR A 33 -5.26 -15.43 -37.90
C THR A 33 -4.76 -15.52 -36.44
N PHE A 34 -5.65 -15.89 -35.51
CA PHE A 34 -5.30 -16.06 -34.08
C PHE A 34 -4.00 -16.86 -33.90
N VAL A 35 -3.75 -17.85 -34.77
CA VAL A 35 -2.54 -18.69 -34.76
C VAL A 35 -1.30 -17.88 -35.19
N GLU A 36 -1.41 -16.99 -36.19
CA GLU A 36 -0.29 -16.14 -36.63
C GLU A 36 0.02 -15.06 -35.62
N GLU A 37 -1.01 -14.46 -35.01
CA GLU A 37 -0.85 -13.48 -33.93
C GLU A 37 -0.22 -14.15 -32.69
N TRP A 38 -0.62 -15.37 -32.37
CA TRP A 38 -0.06 -16.17 -31.28
C TRP A 38 1.39 -16.56 -31.56
N ARG A 39 1.70 -16.99 -32.81
CA ARG A 39 3.05 -17.34 -33.26
C ARG A 39 3.99 -16.13 -33.29
N SER A 40 3.51 -14.96 -33.70
CA SER A 40 4.28 -13.70 -33.67
C SER A 40 4.53 -13.21 -32.22
N ARG A 41 3.60 -13.47 -31.30
CA ARG A 41 3.80 -13.21 -29.85
C ARG A 41 4.82 -14.16 -29.23
N LEU A 42 4.88 -15.43 -29.67
CA LEU A 42 5.87 -16.40 -29.21
C LEU A 42 7.26 -16.15 -29.80
N GLN A 43 7.34 -15.63 -31.01
CA GLN A 43 8.61 -15.30 -31.69
C GLN A 43 9.16 -13.92 -31.29
N LYS A 44 8.36 -13.02 -30.72
CA LYS A 44 8.88 -11.84 -30.07
C LYS A 44 9.70 -12.28 -28.87
N LYS A 45 11.04 -12.34 -29.05
CA LYS A 45 11.98 -12.39 -27.94
C LYS A 45 11.45 -11.43 -26.87
N PRO A 46 11.29 -11.85 -25.62
CA PRO A 46 10.86 -10.94 -24.57
C PRO A 46 11.83 -9.76 -24.58
N GLU A 47 11.34 -8.58 -24.94
CA GLU A 47 12.11 -7.36 -24.69
C GLU A 47 12.48 -7.42 -23.21
N PRO A 48 13.77 -7.21 -22.87
CA PRO A 48 14.18 -7.24 -21.48
C PRO A 48 13.25 -6.29 -20.73
N ARG A 49 12.52 -6.82 -19.75
CA ARG A 49 11.61 -6.05 -18.91
C ARG A 49 12.41 -4.90 -18.33
N LYS A 50 12.22 -3.69 -18.89
CA LYS A 50 12.74 -2.43 -18.33
C LYS A 50 12.10 -2.23 -16.95
N GLY A 51 12.58 -2.96 -15.95
CA GLY A 51 12.01 -2.91 -14.60
C GLY A 51 12.68 -3.83 -13.58
N GLN A 52 13.53 -4.72 -14.00
CA GLN A 52 14.51 -5.34 -13.11
C GLN A 52 15.83 -4.65 -13.39
N PHE A 53 16.18 -3.68 -12.55
CA PHE A 53 17.55 -3.19 -12.47
C PHE A 53 18.37 -4.24 -11.71
N PRO A 54 19.08 -5.15 -12.36
CA PRO A 54 20.12 -5.88 -11.67
C PRO A 54 21.12 -4.82 -11.21
N ILE A 55 21.46 -4.84 -9.92
CA ILE A 55 22.45 -3.94 -9.30
C ILE A 55 23.73 -3.87 -10.14
N THR A 56 24.08 -4.95 -10.82
CA THR A 56 25.21 -5.08 -11.76
C THR A 56 25.10 -4.23 -13.03
N GLU A 57 23.89 -4.03 -13.61
CA GLU A 57 23.71 -3.12 -14.75
C GLU A 57 23.69 -1.65 -14.30
N TRP A 58 23.19 -1.38 -13.11
CA TRP A 58 23.21 -0.07 -12.49
C TRP A 58 24.65 0.39 -12.22
N ILE A 59 25.55 -0.50 -11.79
CA ILE A 59 26.99 -0.23 -11.58
C ILE A 59 27.72 -0.06 -12.92
N ARG A 60 27.32 -0.79 -13.98
CA ARG A 60 27.95 -0.69 -15.31
C ARG A 60 27.54 0.53 -16.13
N SER A 61 26.39 1.13 -15.85
CA SER A 61 25.88 2.29 -16.57
C SER A 61 26.64 3.55 -16.19
N GLY A 62 27.77 3.85 -16.18
CA GLY A 62 28.53 5.10 -15.85
C GLY A 62 27.78 6.23 -15.10
N ASP A 63 26.46 6.24 -15.18
CA ASP A 63 25.55 7.22 -14.56
C ASP A 63 25.56 7.18 -13.02
N TRP A 64 25.98 6.08 -12.40
CA TRP A 64 26.04 6.00 -10.95
C TRP A 64 27.10 6.91 -10.36
N MET A 65 28.26 7.08 -11.06
CA MET A 65 29.31 7.99 -10.64
C MET A 65 28.81 9.44 -10.61
N ALA A 66 28.05 9.85 -11.63
CA ALA A 66 27.44 11.18 -11.65
C ALA A 66 26.45 11.37 -10.51
N ARG A 67 25.62 10.34 -10.21
CA ARG A 67 24.65 10.39 -9.10
C ARG A 67 25.32 10.40 -7.73
N VAL A 68 26.36 9.59 -7.54
CA VAL A 68 27.19 9.62 -6.32
C VAL A 68 27.92 10.96 -6.20
N GLY A 69 28.46 11.48 -7.29
CA GLY A 69 29.08 12.81 -7.33
C GLY A 69 28.11 13.91 -6.91
N ILE A 70 26.87 13.90 -7.43
CA ILE A 70 25.82 14.84 -7.03
C ILE A 70 25.44 14.66 -5.55
N ALA A 71 25.29 13.41 -5.08
CA ALA A 71 24.97 13.13 -3.68
C ALA A 71 26.07 13.62 -2.73
N LEU A 72 27.35 13.40 -3.08
CA LEU A 72 28.49 13.89 -2.31
C LEU A 72 28.59 15.42 -2.34
N LEU A 73 28.30 16.04 -3.49
CA LEU A 73 28.28 17.50 -3.60
C LEU A 73 27.18 18.10 -2.72
N LEU A 74 25.97 17.51 -2.76
CA LEU A 74 24.85 17.92 -1.89
C LEU A 74 25.20 17.73 -0.42
N LEU A 75 25.82 16.61 -0.07
CA LEU A 75 26.26 16.35 1.31
C LEU A 75 27.33 17.37 1.74
N GLY A 76 28.31 17.67 0.87
CA GLY A 76 29.31 18.71 1.11
C GLY A 76 28.70 20.09 1.30
N LEU A 77 27.66 20.41 0.52
CA LEU A 77 26.91 21.67 0.67
C LEU A 77 26.15 21.74 2.00
N VAL A 78 25.55 20.62 2.44
CA VAL A 78 24.89 20.52 3.76
C VAL A 78 25.91 20.72 4.88
N PHE A 79 27.10 20.11 4.78
CA PHE A 79 28.16 20.30 5.78
C PHE A 79 28.72 21.72 5.77
N LEU A 80 28.88 22.33 4.58
CA LEU A 80 29.31 23.72 4.45
C LEU A 80 28.29 24.67 5.12
N PHE A 81 27.00 24.40 4.88
CA PHE A 81 25.93 25.16 5.49
C PHE A 81 25.91 25.01 7.02
N LYS A 82 26.08 23.76 7.52
CA LYS A 82 26.24 23.49 8.95
C LYS A 82 27.47 24.22 9.54
N TYR A 83 28.62 24.14 8.87
CA TYR A 83 29.83 24.83 9.29
C TYR A 83 29.64 26.35 9.36
N GLY A 84 28.97 26.95 8.38
CA GLY A 84 28.60 28.37 8.41
C GLY A 84 27.69 28.74 9.57
N ILE A 85 26.79 27.81 9.98
CA ILE A 85 25.95 27.93 11.16
C ILE A 85 26.80 27.91 12.45
N ASP A 86 27.67 26.92 12.57
CA ASP A 86 28.50 26.68 13.76
C ASP A 86 29.54 27.83 13.96
N ARG A 87 29.95 28.46 12.88
CA ARG A 87 30.85 29.65 12.90
C ARG A 87 30.11 30.98 13.11
N GLY A 88 28.79 30.96 13.20
CA GLY A 88 28.00 32.18 13.42
C GLY A 88 27.84 33.09 12.20
N TRP A 89 28.31 32.65 11.00
CA TRP A 89 28.17 33.44 9.76
C TRP A 89 26.72 33.61 9.34
N LEU A 90 25.89 32.59 9.63
CA LEU A 90 24.47 32.58 9.33
C LEU A 90 23.67 32.80 10.63
N THR A 91 23.36 34.04 10.93
CA THR A 91 22.46 34.32 12.05
C THR A 91 21.07 33.74 11.80
N PRO A 92 20.29 33.43 12.85
CA PRO A 92 18.93 32.92 12.72
C PRO A 92 18.04 33.74 11.77
N LEU A 93 18.13 35.05 11.85
CA LEU A 93 17.37 35.97 10.97
C LEU A 93 17.79 35.82 9.50
N VAL A 94 19.11 35.75 9.24
CA VAL A 94 19.62 35.58 7.87
C VAL A 94 19.15 34.26 7.26
N ARG A 95 19.07 33.17 8.05
CA ARG A 95 18.55 31.86 7.59
C ARG A 95 17.08 31.94 7.17
N VAL A 96 16.25 32.61 7.96
CA VAL A 96 14.81 32.81 7.66
C VAL A 96 14.63 33.68 6.41
N ILE A 97 15.38 34.80 6.32
CA ILE A 97 15.34 35.67 5.13
C ILE A 97 15.80 34.90 3.88
N PHE A 98 16.87 34.13 3.96
CA PHE A 98 17.38 33.32 2.87
C PHE A 98 16.36 32.24 2.43
N GLY A 99 15.75 31.54 3.38
CA GLY A 99 14.70 30.55 3.11
C GLY A 99 13.47 31.19 2.42
N GLY A 100 13.03 32.35 2.91
CA GLY A 100 11.94 33.13 2.30
C GLY A 100 12.30 33.62 0.88
N ALA A 101 13.50 34.16 0.70
CA ALA A 101 13.98 34.63 -0.60
C ALA A 101 14.13 33.45 -1.60
N LEU A 102 14.64 32.31 -1.15
CA LEU A 102 14.73 31.10 -1.95
C LEU A 102 13.33 30.60 -2.36
N SER A 103 12.39 30.52 -1.42
CA SER A 103 11.01 30.14 -1.72
C SER A 103 10.38 31.07 -2.75
N ALA A 104 10.50 32.40 -2.56
CA ALA A 104 9.99 33.38 -3.50
C ALA A 104 10.64 33.27 -4.89
N SER A 105 11.95 33.07 -4.93
CA SER A 105 12.71 32.88 -6.19
C SER A 105 12.24 31.62 -6.94
N LEU A 106 12.10 30.50 -6.24
CA LEU A 106 11.60 29.25 -6.80
C LEU A 106 10.15 29.40 -7.30
N LEU A 107 9.32 30.14 -6.56
CA LEU A 107 7.93 30.42 -6.96
C LEU A 107 7.90 31.22 -8.28
N VAL A 108 8.64 32.33 -8.35
CA VAL A 108 8.70 33.19 -9.55
C VAL A 108 9.26 32.44 -10.74
N LEU A 109 10.36 31.70 -10.56
CA LEU A 109 10.96 30.88 -11.61
C LEU A 109 10.00 29.74 -12.05
N GLY A 110 9.33 29.09 -11.11
CA GLY A 110 8.34 28.07 -11.38
C GLY A 110 7.18 28.60 -12.22
N LEU A 111 6.61 29.74 -11.84
CA LEU A 111 5.52 30.40 -12.61
C LEU A 111 5.97 30.80 -14.03
N ARG A 112 7.19 31.32 -14.19
CA ARG A 112 7.73 31.72 -15.51
C ARG A 112 8.08 30.54 -16.40
N LEU A 113 8.53 29.43 -15.82
CA LEU A 113 8.99 28.25 -16.58
C LEU A 113 7.89 27.26 -16.88
N THR A 114 6.82 27.19 -16.07
CA THR A 114 5.70 26.25 -16.29
C THR A 114 5.11 26.30 -17.70
N PRO A 115 4.88 27.49 -18.34
CA PRO A 115 4.38 27.54 -19.71
C PRO A 115 5.32 26.97 -20.76
N LYS A 116 6.65 27.05 -20.52
CA LYS A 116 7.70 26.62 -21.46
C LYS A 116 8.19 25.21 -21.20
N ARG A 117 8.32 24.81 -19.93
CA ARG A 117 8.83 23.51 -19.45
C ARG A 117 8.01 23.06 -18.26
N THR A 118 6.84 22.52 -18.51
CA THR A 118 5.83 22.15 -17.49
C THR A 118 6.39 21.30 -16.35
N ALA A 119 7.16 20.24 -16.66
CA ALA A 119 7.70 19.36 -15.63
C ALA A 119 8.68 20.08 -14.69
N LEU A 120 9.61 20.88 -15.25
CA LEU A 120 10.56 21.65 -14.44
C LEU A 120 9.85 22.72 -13.62
N GLY A 121 8.90 23.45 -14.24
CA GLY A 121 8.10 24.45 -13.55
C GLY A 121 7.33 23.89 -12.36
N GLN A 122 6.69 22.74 -12.51
CA GLN A 122 5.96 22.07 -11.42
C GLN A 122 6.89 21.64 -10.27
N VAL A 123 8.11 21.15 -10.58
CA VAL A 123 9.11 20.81 -9.56
C VAL A 123 9.54 22.06 -8.79
N LEU A 124 9.78 23.18 -9.49
CA LEU A 124 10.15 24.44 -8.86
C LEU A 124 9.03 25.00 -7.98
N LEU A 125 7.77 24.94 -8.44
CA LEU A 125 6.62 25.35 -7.64
C LEU A 125 6.46 24.48 -6.38
N GLY A 126 6.60 23.16 -6.53
CA GLY A 126 6.60 22.25 -5.36
C GLY A 126 7.73 22.54 -4.39
N GLY A 127 8.93 22.78 -4.90
CA GLY A 127 10.10 23.18 -4.12
C GLY A 127 9.90 24.51 -3.39
N ALA A 128 9.27 25.50 -4.03
CA ALA A 128 8.93 26.78 -3.43
C ALA A 128 8.03 26.61 -2.20
N VAL A 129 6.95 25.84 -2.35
CA VAL A 129 6.00 25.56 -1.27
C VAL A 129 6.66 24.80 -0.13
N ALA A 130 7.41 23.74 -0.44
CA ALA A 130 8.10 22.95 0.58
C ALA A 130 9.14 23.82 1.35
N THR A 131 9.89 24.65 0.63
CA THR A 131 10.85 25.58 1.26
C THR A 131 10.14 26.59 2.16
N LEU A 132 8.97 27.10 1.74
CA LEU A 132 8.17 28.02 2.56
C LEU A 132 7.72 27.35 3.87
N PHE A 133 7.19 26.11 3.79
CA PHE A 133 6.77 25.37 4.98
C PHE A 133 7.92 25.18 5.97
N VAL A 134 9.09 24.73 5.48
CA VAL A 134 10.28 24.55 6.31
C VAL A 134 10.76 25.86 6.92
N THR A 135 10.73 26.95 6.16
CA THR A 135 11.17 28.27 6.62
C THR A 135 10.24 28.82 7.69
N VAL A 136 8.92 28.73 7.50
CA VAL A 136 7.93 29.19 8.48
C VAL A 136 7.99 28.35 9.76
N TYR A 137 8.13 27.03 9.61
CA TYR A 137 8.36 26.12 10.74
C TYR A 137 9.60 26.51 11.54
N ALA A 138 10.72 26.72 10.87
CA ALA A 138 11.97 27.11 11.53
C ALA A 138 11.84 28.50 12.21
N ALA A 139 11.21 29.47 11.56
CA ALA A 139 10.99 30.81 12.09
C ALA A 139 10.10 30.79 13.34
N TYR A 140 9.12 29.90 13.39
CA TYR A 140 8.23 29.70 14.52
C TYR A 140 8.89 28.86 15.63
N HIS A 141 9.25 27.59 15.31
CA HIS A 141 9.62 26.60 16.31
C HIS A 141 11.04 26.76 16.86
N PHE A 142 12.03 27.04 15.98
CA PHE A 142 13.42 27.14 16.41
C PHE A 142 13.84 28.54 16.82
N TYR A 143 13.28 29.57 16.18
CA TYR A 143 13.76 30.94 16.39
C TYR A 143 12.76 31.84 17.10
N GLY A 144 11.50 31.44 17.25
CA GLY A 144 10.48 32.26 17.96
C GLY A 144 10.17 33.63 17.29
N PHE A 145 10.48 33.77 15.99
CA PHE A 145 10.28 35.03 15.26
C PHE A 145 8.84 35.29 14.86
N LEU A 146 8.03 34.25 14.79
CA LEU A 146 6.64 34.32 14.38
C LEU A 146 5.72 33.90 15.55
N ALA A 147 4.63 34.61 15.73
CA ALA A 147 3.55 34.15 16.59
C ALA A 147 2.82 32.96 15.92
N TYR A 148 2.24 32.06 16.73
CA TYR A 148 1.48 30.91 16.29
C TYR A 148 0.47 31.22 15.17
N GLY A 149 -0.40 32.25 15.42
CA GLY A 149 -1.45 32.63 14.47
C GLY A 149 -0.90 33.09 13.11
N VAL A 150 0.26 33.77 13.10
CA VAL A 150 0.91 34.21 11.85
C VAL A 150 1.51 33.03 11.12
N ALA A 151 2.23 32.12 11.79
CA ALA A 151 2.80 30.94 11.21
C ALA A 151 1.70 30.04 10.62
N PHE A 152 0.61 29.82 11.36
CA PHE A 152 -0.55 29.06 10.91
C PHE A 152 -1.21 29.70 9.68
N ALA A 153 -1.46 31.01 9.71
CA ALA A 153 -2.06 31.72 8.58
C ALA A 153 -1.21 31.63 7.30
N VAL A 154 0.12 31.80 7.41
CA VAL A 154 1.03 31.68 6.25
C VAL A 154 1.01 30.26 5.69
N MET A 155 1.07 29.23 6.53
CA MET A 155 1.02 27.83 6.09
C MET A 155 -0.34 27.48 5.47
N ALA A 156 -1.44 27.94 6.05
CA ALA A 156 -2.79 27.74 5.52
C ALA A 156 -2.96 28.41 4.15
N VAL A 157 -2.54 29.67 4.01
CA VAL A 157 -2.56 30.40 2.73
C VAL A 157 -1.66 29.72 1.69
N ALA A 158 -0.48 29.23 2.09
CA ALA A 158 0.40 28.46 1.20
C ALA A 158 -0.27 27.19 0.70
N SER A 159 -1.00 26.45 1.56
CA SER A 159 -1.76 25.25 1.17
C SER A 159 -2.86 25.60 0.16
N VAL A 160 -3.70 26.58 0.46
CA VAL A 160 -4.81 27.01 -0.43
C VAL A 160 -4.26 27.54 -1.75
N GLY A 161 -3.22 28.37 -1.73
CA GLY A 161 -2.53 28.88 -2.92
C GLY A 161 -1.95 27.76 -3.76
N SER A 162 -1.41 26.71 -3.14
CA SER A 162 -0.86 25.52 -3.82
C SER A 162 -1.96 24.71 -4.50
N PHE A 163 -3.14 24.57 -3.88
CA PHE A 163 -4.30 23.96 -4.55
C PHE A 163 -4.76 24.77 -5.77
N ALA A 164 -4.84 26.11 -5.65
CA ALA A 164 -5.20 26.98 -6.77
C ALA A 164 -4.19 26.89 -7.92
N LEU A 165 -2.89 26.96 -7.62
CA LEU A 165 -1.82 26.78 -8.61
C LEU A 165 -1.84 25.39 -9.26
N SER A 166 -2.16 24.36 -8.47
CA SER A 166 -2.29 22.98 -8.96
C SER A 166 -3.43 22.83 -9.97
N LEU A 167 -4.55 23.49 -9.75
CA LEU A 167 -5.67 23.54 -10.70
C LEU A 167 -5.29 24.27 -11.99
N GLN A 168 -4.65 25.44 -11.88
CA GLN A 168 -4.24 26.25 -13.02
C GLN A 168 -3.22 25.55 -13.91
N HIS A 169 -2.21 24.92 -13.31
CA HIS A 169 -1.09 24.30 -14.02
C HIS A 169 -1.23 22.78 -14.18
N ARG A 170 -2.35 22.18 -13.76
CA ARG A 170 -2.61 20.73 -13.79
C ARG A 170 -1.47 19.91 -13.19
N GLY A 171 -0.93 20.37 -12.05
CA GLY A 171 0.23 19.80 -11.38
C GLY A 171 -0.14 18.88 -10.22
N MET A 172 -0.20 17.55 -10.43
CA MET A 172 -0.53 16.59 -9.37
C MET A 172 0.43 16.65 -8.18
N ALA A 173 1.74 16.81 -8.41
CA ALA A 173 2.74 16.88 -7.34
C ALA A 173 2.50 18.08 -6.43
N LEU A 174 2.08 19.22 -6.99
CA LEU A 174 1.80 20.42 -6.21
C LEU A 174 0.58 20.25 -5.29
N SER A 175 -0.49 19.58 -5.76
CA SER A 175 -1.63 19.26 -4.91
C SER A 175 -1.31 18.24 -3.81
N LEU A 176 -0.41 17.29 -4.07
CA LEU A 176 0.08 16.39 -3.02
C LEU A 176 0.85 17.15 -1.94
N ILE A 177 1.74 18.07 -2.34
CA ILE A 177 2.48 18.92 -1.39
C ILE A 177 1.51 19.82 -0.61
N ALA A 178 0.51 20.39 -1.27
CA ALA A 178 -0.54 21.18 -0.61
C ALA A 178 -1.31 20.37 0.44
N THR A 179 -1.68 19.13 0.11
CA THR A 179 -2.41 18.24 1.02
C THR A 179 -1.55 17.82 2.20
N LEU A 180 -0.32 17.34 1.93
CA LEU A 180 0.59 16.90 2.99
C LEU A 180 1.05 18.06 3.88
N GLY A 181 1.34 19.21 3.29
CA GLY A 181 1.69 20.43 4.01
C GLY A 181 0.53 20.96 4.84
N GLY A 182 -0.66 21.02 4.26
CA GLY A 182 -1.87 21.44 4.95
C GLY A 182 -2.21 20.54 6.13
N LEU A 183 -2.28 19.22 5.92
CA LEU A 183 -2.54 18.26 7.00
C LEU A 183 -1.39 18.16 8.01
N GLY A 184 -0.16 18.47 7.60
CA GLY A 184 1.02 18.51 8.47
C GLY A 184 1.11 19.78 9.33
N THR A 185 0.47 20.89 8.91
CA THR A 185 0.55 22.19 9.60
C THR A 185 0.21 22.11 11.10
N PRO A 186 -0.88 21.47 11.54
CA PRO A 186 -1.19 21.35 12.96
C PRO A 186 -0.12 20.65 13.79
N PHE A 187 0.54 19.63 13.20
CA PHE A 187 1.63 18.91 13.89
C PHE A 187 2.91 19.73 13.96
N LEU A 188 3.22 20.45 12.89
CA LEU A 188 4.41 21.32 12.83
C LEU A 188 4.31 22.48 13.81
N LEU A 189 3.11 23.00 14.04
CA LEU A 189 2.88 24.16 14.91
C LEU A 189 2.30 23.78 16.28
N TYR A 190 2.32 22.49 16.65
CA TYR A 190 1.74 22.02 17.92
C TYR A 190 2.40 22.67 19.13
N THR A 191 1.58 23.27 20.00
CA THR A 191 2.03 23.99 21.22
C THR A 191 1.59 23.33 22.53
N GLY A 192 0.89 22.18 22.45
CA GLY A 192 0.29 21.54 23.61
C GLY A 192 -1.08 22.12 24.01
N GLU A 193 -1.44 23.30 23.52
CA GLU A 193 -2.73 23.95 23.72
C GLU A 193 -3.43 24.10 22.38
N GLY A 194 -4.67 23.65 22.27
CA GLY A 194 -5.43 23.75 21.01
C GLY A 194 -6.84 23.18 21.11
N SER A 195 -7.76 23.73 20.33
CA SER A 195 -9.13 23.22 20.21
C SER A 195 -9.20 22.09 19.19
N ILE A 196 -9.70 20.93 19.60
CA ILE A 196 -9.99 19.81 18.69
C ILE A 196 -11.02 20.24 17.64
N ALA A 197 -12.02 21.04 18.03
CA ALA A 197 -13.00 21.57 17.09
C ALA A 197 -12.34 22.42 15.98
N GLY A 198 -11.43 23.32 16.34
CA GLY A 198 -10.67 24.12 15.37
C GLY A 198 -9.82 23.26 14.43
N LEU A 199 -9.14 22.24 14.97
CA LEU A 199 -8.35 21.29 14.20
C LEU A 199 -9.22 20.51 13.19
N MET A 200 -10.40 20.03 13.61
CA MET A 200 -11.30 19.28 12.74
C MET A 200 -11.86 20.17 11.62
N VAL A 201 -12.28 21.39 11.92
CA VAL A 201 -12.73 22.37 10.90
C VAL A 201 -11.63 22.62 9.88
N TYR A 202 -10.40 22.89 10.34
CA TYR A 202 -9.25 23.09 9.46
C TYR A 202 -8.98 21.86 8.57
N THR A 203 -8.97 20.66 9.17
CA THR A 203 -8.77 19.41 8.46
C THR A 203 -9.84 19.20 7.39
N CYS A 204 -11.12 19.42 7.72
CA CYS A 204 -12.23 19.35 6.76
C CYS A 204 -12.06 20.32 5.59
N ILE A 205 -11.56 21.54 5.83
CA ILE A 205 -11.28 22.51 4.77
C ILE A 205 -10.19 21.99 3.83
N VAL A 206 -9.08 21.47 4.36
CA VAL A 206 -8.00 20.90 3.53
C VAL A 206 -8.49 19.69 2.74
N LEU A 207 -9.26 18.80 3.35
CA LEU A 207 -9.85 17.63 2.68
C LEU A 207 -10.89 18.04 1.63
N ALA A 208 -11.67 19.10 1.87
CA ALA A 208 -12.60 19.65 0.89
C ALA A 208 -11.88 20.16 -0.37
N PHE A 209 -10.77 20.91 -0.20
CA PHE A 209 -9.94 21.33 -1.34
C PHE A 209 -9.34 20.14 -2.08
N ALA A 210 -8.81 19.14 -1.38
CA ALA A 210 -8.27 17.94 -2.01
C ALA A 210 -9.35 17.16 -2.77
N ALA A 211 -10.56 17.02 -2.21
CA ALA A 211 -11.71 16.39 -2.86
C ALA A 211 -12.17 17.17 -4.09
N ALA A 212 -12.24 18.51 -4.01
CA ALA A 212 -12.59 19.38 -5.16
C ALA A 212 -11.57 19.27 -6.29
N VAL A 213 -10.26 19.25 -5.98
CA VAL A 213 -9.20 19.03 -6.96
C VAL A 213 -9.31 17.63 -7.56
N TYR A 214 -9.57 16.60 -6.76
CA TYR A 214 -9.82 15.26 -7.27
C TYR A 214 -11.03 15.21 -8.19
N LEU A 215 -12.12 15.84 -7.79
CA LEU A 215 -13.34 15.87 -8.58
C LEU A 215 -13.10 16.50 -9.97
N SER A 216 -12.30 17.57 -10.04
CA SER A 216 -11.97 18.26 -11.30
C SER A 216 -10.92 17.55 -12.14
N GLN A 217 -9.83 17.05 -11.53
CA GLN A 217 -8.66 16.53 -12.25
C GLN A 217 -8.58 14.99 -12.29
N GLY A 218 -9.25 14.27 -11.40
CA GLY A 218 -9.25 12.81 -11.33
C GLY A 218 -7.96 12.18 -10.80
N TRP A 219 -7.14 12.92 -10.05
CA TRP A 219 -5.88 12.40 -9.52
C TRP A 219 -6.11 11.47 -8.33
N ARG A 220 -6.17 10.19 -8.61
CA ARG A 220 -6.48 9.12 -7.64
C ARG A 220 -5.49 9.04 -6.49
N THR A 221 -4.21 9.34 -6.74
CA THR A 221 -3.17 9.40 -5.70
C THR A 221 -3.42 10.51 -4.69
N LEU A 222 -3.95 11.66 -5.13
CA LEU A 222 -4.34 12.76 -4.26
C LEU A 222 -5.46 12.34 -3.30
N LEU A 223 -6.47 11.63 -3.82
CA LEU A 223 -7.58 11.14 -3.01
C LEU A 223 -7.10 10.19 -1.91
N CYS A 224 -6.23 9.24 -2.26
CA CYS A 224 -5.63 8.33 -1.27
C CYS A 224 -4.77 9.07 -0.24
N ALA A 225 -3.94 10.01 -0.67
CA ALA A 225 -3.09 10.79 0.22
C ALA A 225 -3.92 11.65 1.20
N ALA A 226 -5.01 12.25 0.71
CA ALA A 226 -5.93 13.02 1.53
C ALA A 226 -6.65 12.14 2.57
N ALA A 227 -7.16 10.96 2.16
CA ALA A 227 -7.83 10.03 3.06
C ALA A 227 -6.89 9.54 4.17
N VAL A 228 -5.72 9.03 3.79
CA VAL A 228 -4.72 8.54 4.75
C VAL A 228 -4.24 9.68 5.66
N GLY A 229 -3.93 10.85 5.09
CA GLY A 229 -3.50 12.01 5.85
C GLY A 229 -4.55 12.49 6.85
N GLY A 230 -5.83 12.54 6.47
CA GLY A 230 -6.93 12.89 7.36
C GLY A 230 -7.08 11.92 8.53
N TRP A 231 -6.95 10.62 8.29
CA TRP A 231 -6.98 9.62 9.36
C TRP A 231 -5.73 9.67 10.25
N VAL A 232 -4.55 9.98 9.70
CA VAL A 232 -3.34 10.20 10.50
C VAL A 232 -3.54 11.40 11.42
N VAL A 233 -4.19 12.49 10.97
CA VAL A 233 -4.55 13.62 11.83
C VAL A 233 -5.45 13.15 12.97
N ALA A 234 -6.53 12.42 12.69
CA ALA A 234 -7.43 11.90 13.71
C ALA A 234 -6.72 11.00 14.73
N LEU A 235 -5.94 10.01 14.23
CA LEU A 235 -5.23 9.05 15.07
C LEU A 235 -4.19 9.69 16.00
N ASN A 236 -3.57 10.78 15.60
CA ASN A 236 -2.54 11.44 16.41
C ASN A 236 -3.05 12.59 17.25
N SER A 237 -4.23 13.16 16.93
CA SER A 237 -4.75 14.33 17.66
C SER A 237 -5.70 13.94 18.77
N TRP A 238 -6.84 13.36 18.48
CA TRP A 238 -7.89 13.14 19.45
C TRP A 238 -8.04 11.69 19.93
N VAL A 239 -7.62 10.69 19.13
CA VAL A 239 -7.71 9.27 19.54
C VAL A 239 -6.97 9.00 20.86
N PRO A 240 -5.74 9.49 21.09
CA PRO A 240 -5.03 9.26 22.35
C PRO A 240 -5.71 9.86 23.59
N ILE A 241 -6.55 10.88 23.42
CA ILE A 241 -7.22 11.61 24.50
C ILE A 241 -8.75 11.46 24.46
N SER A 242 -9.28 10.49 23.68
CA SER A 242 -10.73 10.34 23.44
C SER A 242 -11.56 10.27 24.72
N GLY A 243 -11.06 9.59 25.75
CA GLY A 243 -11.73 9.46 27.05
C GLY A 243 -11.81 10.76 27.87
N THR A 244 -10.99 11.78 27.55
CA THR A 244 -10.94 13.07 28.27
C THR A 244 -11.58 14.21 27.50
N LEU A 245 -12.07 13.97 26.28
CA LEU A 245 -12.66 14.99 25.43
C LEU A 245 -14.01 15.50 25.98
N GLU A 246 -14.20 16.79 25.89
CA GLU A 246 -15.50 17.40 26.13
C GLU A 246 -16.51 17.05 25.04
N THR A 247 -17.80 17.12 25.36
CA THR A 247 -18.87 16.74 24.40
C THR A 247 -18.80 17.53 23.09
N VAL A 248 -18.43 18.82 23.14
CA VAL A 248 -18.30 19.65 21.93
C VAL A 248 -17.18 19.15 21.02
N ASP A 249 -16.02 18.80 21.59
CA ASP A 249 -14.89 18.25 20.85
C ASP A 249 -15.20 16.85 20.28
N LYS A 250 -15.95 16.02 21.01
CA LYS A 250 -16.44 14.73 20.49
C LYS A 250 -17.35 14.92 19.27
N TRP A 251 -18.28 15.86 19.31
CA TRP A 251 -19.12 16.17 18.15
C TRP A 251 -18.32 16.76 16.97
N ALA A 252 -17.31 17.57 17.24
CA ALA A 252 -16.44 18.08 16.20
C ALA A 252 -15.61 16.97 15.54
N ALA A 253 -15.06 16.03 16.32
CA ALA A 253 -14.34 14.87 15.82
C ALA A 253 -15.27 13.97 14.98
N GLU A 254 -16.48 13.68 15.47
CA GLU A 254 -17.49 12.91 14.72
C GLU A 254 -17.88 13.60 13.41
N GLY A 255 -18.08 14.93 13.44
CA GLY A 255 -18.33 15.72 12.23
C GLY A 255 -17.21 15.59 11.21
N GLY A 256 -15.94 15.57 11.63
CA GLY A 256 -14.77 15.31 10.79
C GLY A 256 -14.77 13.90 10.18
N LEU A 257 -15.15 12.89 10.94
CA LEU A 257 -15.29 11.51 10.47
C LEU A 257 -16.42 11.38 9.44
N LEU A 258 -17.59 11.97 9.71
CA LEU A 258 -18.72 11.97 8.77
C LEU A 258 -18.38 12.74 7.49
N PHE A 259 -17.67 13.86 7.60
CA PHE A 259 -17.17 14.59 6.43
C PHE A 259 -16.23 13.71 5.60
N SER A 260 -15.32 13.00 6.24
CA SER A 260 -14.42 12.04 5.59
C SER A 260 -15.20 10.92 4.87
N LEU A 261 -16.27 10.40 5.49
CA LEU A 261 -17.16 9.40 4.88
C LEU A 261 -17.81 9.93 3.59
N VAL A 262 -18.29 11.17 3.62
CA VAL A 262 -18.87 11.82 2.43
C VAL A 262 -17.80 12.10 1.36
N ALA A 263 -16.68 12.71 1.73
CA ALA A 263 -15.64 13.11 0.81
C ALA A 263 -14.97 11.92 0.11
N PHE A 264 -14.75 10.82 0.82
CA PHE A 264 -14.04 9.66 0.28
C PHE A 264 -14.95 8.49 -0.12
N GLY A 265 -16.19 8.46 0.37
CA GLY A 265 -17.18 7.47 -0.02
C GLY A 265 -18.03 7.93 -1.22
N ILE A 266 -18.53 9.17 -1.20
CA ILE A 266 -19.48 9.66 -2.20
C ILE A 266 -18.79 10.32 -3.39
N VAL A 267 -17.79 11.17 -3.18
CA VAL A 267 -17.13 11.95 -4.26
C VAL A 267 -16.52 11.05 -5.35
N PRO A 268 -15.85 9.91 -5.03
CA PRO A 268 -15.37 9.00 -6.06
C PRO A 268 -16.49 8.35 -6.89
N VAL A 269 -17.60 8.01 -6.24
CA VAL A 269 -18.78 7.44 -6.90
C VAL A 269 -19.40 8.44 -7.88
N LEU A 270 -19.59 9.69 -7.45
CA LEU A 270 -20.09 10.75 -8.29
C LEU A 270 -19.20 11.00 -9.51
N ARG A 271 -17.87 11.04 -9.29
CA ARG A 271 -16.93 11.21 -10.38
C ARG A 271 -16.97 10.05 -11.37
N ASP A 272 -16.99 8.80 -10.89
CA ASP A 272 -17.08 7.63 -11.78
C ASP A 272 -18.38 7.64 -12.57
N HIS A 273 -19.49 8.06 -11.96
CA HIS A 273 -20.78 8.22 -12.64
C HIS A 273 -20.72 9.32 -13.73
N TRP A 274 -20.17 10.49 -13.39
CA TRP A 274 -20.05 11.59 -14.36
C TRP A 274 -19.07 11.27 -15.49
N SER A 275 -17.97 10.61 -15.19
CA SER A 275 -17.00 10.14 -16.20
C SER A 275 -17.59 9.09 -17.15
N ALA A 276 -18.53 8.27 -16.68
CA ALA A 276 -19.23 7.30 -17.53
C ALA A 276 -20.23 7.97 -18.48
N ASN A 277 -20.87 9.07 -18.04
CA ASN A 277 -21.87 9.80 -18.83
C ASN A 277 -21.26 10.81 -19.80
N ASP A 278 -20.09 11.37 -19.50
CA ASP A 278 -19.39 12.34 -20.34
C ASP A 278 -17.87 12.07 -20.32
N PRO A 279 -17.38 11.05 -21.05
CA PRO A 279 -15.98 10.65 -21.05
C PRO A 279 -15.04 11.67 -21.69
N GLU A 280 -15.53 12.56 -22.55
CA GLU A 280 -14.70 13.60 -23.18
C GLU A 280 -14.33 14.70 -22.18
N ARG A 281 -15.26 15.07 -21.30
CA ARG A 281 -15.07 16.09 -20.27
C ARG A 281 -14.29 15.57 -19.07
N TRP A 282 -14.52 14.33 -18.68
CA TRP A 282 -14.00 13.72 -17.43
C TRP A 282 -12.88 12.72 -17.69
N VAL A 283 -11.87 13.11 -18.45
CA VAL A 283 -10.71 12.25 -18.75
C VAL A 283 -9.94 11.93 -17.47
N CYS A 284 -9.68 10.65 -17.24
CA CYS A 284 -8.79 10.21 -16.17
C CYS A 284 -7.34 10.20 -16.68
N PRO A 285 -6.41 10.92 -16.03
CA PRO A 285 -5.02 10.90 -16.43
C PRO A 285 -4.39 9.49 -16.24
N PRO A 286 -3.42 9.12 -17.08
CA PRO A 286 -2.75 7.83 -16.97
C PRO A 286 -2.02 7.71 -15.62
N ILE A 287 -2.16 6.56 -14.98
CA ILE A 287 -1.55 6.29 -13.67
C ILE A 287 -0.10 5.86 -13.87
N PRO A 288 0.85 6.43 -13.11
CA PRO A 288 2.23 5.96 -13.10
C PRO A 288 2.33 4.46 -12.77
N ARG A 289 3.23 3.74 -13.44
CA ARG A 289 3.34 2.27 -13.31
C ARG A 289 3.57 1.76 -11.89
N PHE A 290 4.23 2.54 -11.04
CA PHE A 290 4.52 2.19 -9.64
C PHE A 290 3.27 2.29 -8.72
N VAL A 291 2.20 2.99 -9.15
CA VAL A 291 0.95 3.17 -8.39
C VAL A 291 -0.16 2.24 -8.91
N ARG A 292 0.12 1.36 -9.87
CA ARG A 292 -0.86 0.43 -10.46
C ARG A 292 -1.66 -0.43 -9.48
N PRO A 293 -1.13 -0.84 -8.30
CA PRO A 293 -1.94 -1.54 -7.31
C PRO A 293 -3.17 -0.73 -6.85
N PHE A 294 -3.07 0.59 -6.90
CA PHE A 294 -4.14 1.55 -6.57
C PHE A 294 -4.90 2.05 -7.80
N ASP A 295 -4.99 1.24 -8.84
CA ASP A 295 -5.65 1.60 -10.11
C ASP A 295 -7.13 1.97 -9.93
N ARG A 296 -7.71 1.61 -8.79
CA ARG A 296 -9.10 1.86 -8.42
C ARG A 296 -9.23 2.31 -6.96
N PRO A 297 -8.72 3.49 -6.59
CA PRO A 297 -8.81 3.98 -5.22
C PRO A 297 -10.25 4.14 -4.75
N ALA A 298 -11.20 4.42 -5.66
CA ALA A 298 -12.62 4.45 -5.35
C ALA A 298 -13.11 3.12 -4.76
N LEU A 299 -12.68 1.97 -5.32
CA LEU A 299 -13.05 0.66 -4.78
C LEU A 299 -12.46 0.40 -3.39
N PHE A 300 -11.20 0.78 -3.19
CA PHE A 300 -10.51 0.63 -1.92
C PHE A 300 -11.11 1.54 -0.85
N LEU A 301 -11.34 2.81 -1.17
CA LEU A 301 -11.92 3.77 -0.24
C LEU A 301 -13.38 3.44 0.11
N THR A 302 -14.17 2.96 -0.85
CA THR A 302 -15.55 2.49 -0.59
C THR A 302 -15.59 1.42 0.53
N VAL A 303 -14.55 0.58 0.61
CA VAL A 303 -14.46 -0.45 1.66
C VAL A 303 -13.86 0.11 2.94
N LEU A 304 -12.76 0.86 2.85
CA LEU A 304 -11.98 1.26 4.02
C LEU A 304 -12.63 2.40 4.80
N VAL A 305 -13.25 3.36 4.11
CA VAL A 305 -13.82 4.56 4.76
C VAL A 305 -14.91 4.22 5.78
N PRO A 306 -15.94 3.40 5.49
CA PRO A 306 -16.98 3.09 6.48
C PRO A 306 -16.44 2.31 7.68
N LEU A 307 -15.45 1.43 7.45
CA LEU A 307 -14.81 0.68 8.54
C LEU A 307 -13.97 1.60 9.43
N ALA A 308 -13.20 2.50 8.83
CA ALA A 308 -12.41 3.47 9.59
C ALA A 308 -13.30 4.43 10.36
N THR A 309 -14.37 4.94 9.73
CA THR A 309 -15.34 5.82 10.40
C THR A 309 -15.99 5.09 11.58
N LEU A 310 -16.53 3.89 11.38
CA LEU A 310 -17.17 3.12 12.44
C LEU A 310 -16.19 2.82 13.60
N GLY A 311 -14.96 2.39 13.27
CA GLY A 311 -13.95 2.07 14.29
C GLY A 311 -13.50 3.27 15.08
N LEU A 312 -13.30 4.43 14.43
CA LEU A 312 -12.89 5.66 15.08
C LEU A 312 -14.06 6.28 15.89
N SER A 313 -15.30 6.22 15.39
CA SER A 313 -16.47 6.62 16.14
C SER A 313 -16.67 5.76 17.41
N ALA A 314 -16.37 4.45 17.33
CA ALA A 314 -16.44 3.56 18.47
C ALA A 314 -15.40 3.91 19.56
N ILE A 315 -14.22 4.37 19.17
CA ILE A 315 -13.20 4.88 20.10
C ILE A 315 -13.64 6.20 20.72
N LEU A 316 -14.33 7.03 19.97
CA LEU A 316 -14.75 8.37 20.42
C LEU A 316 -15.91 8.34 21.44
N TRP A 317 -16.86 7.43 21.21
CA TRP A 317 -18.07 7.32 22.02
C TRP A 317 -18.08 6.02 22.82
N GLU A 318 -17.96 6.12 24.12
CA GLU A 318 -18.08 5.00 25.06
C GLU A 318 -19.57 4.66 25.27
N THR A 319 -20.20 4.06 24.25
CA THR A 319 -21.59 3.62 24.31
C THR A 319 -21.68 2.10 24.44
N SER A 320 -22.89 1.58 24.68
CA SER A 320 -23.10 0.14 24.82
C SER A 320 -22.80 -0.62 23.52
N ASP A 321 -22.32 -1.84 23.65
CA ASP A 321 -22.04 -2.76 22.53
C ASP A 321 -23.23 -2.95 21.59
N LEU A 322 -24.45 -2.89 22.16
CA LEU A 322 -25.68 -2.97 21.36
C LEU A 322 -25.82 -1.81 20.37
N VAL A 323 -25.47 -0.57 20.78
CA VAL A 323 -25.52 0.61 19.90
C VAL A 323 -24.54 0.44 18.73
N TRP A 324 -23.31 0.00 18.99
CA TRP A 324 -22.31 -0.25 17.94
C TRP A 324 -22.71 -1.38 17.00
N THR A 325 -23.25 -2.45 17.55
CA THR A 325 -23.78 -3.56 16.76
C THR A 325 -24.90 -3.10 15.83
N VAL A 326 -25.88 -2.36 16.34
CA VAL A 326 -27.00 -1.84 15.54
C VAL A 326 -26.49 -0.87 14.47
N THR A 327 -25.56 0.02 14.82
CA THR A 327 -24.96 0.97 13.88
C THR A 327 -24.20 0.27 12.76
N ALA A 328 -23.40 -0.75 13.09
CA ALA A 328 -22.66 -1.55 12.11
C ALA A 328 -23.60 -2.34 11.19
N ILE A 329 -24.67 -2.93 11.72
CA ILE A 329 -25.70 -3.64 10.92
C ILE A 329 -26.44 -2.65 10.02
N ALA A 330 -26.83 -1.49 10.51
CA ALA A 330 -27.50 -0.46 9.72
C ALA A 330 -26.59 0.05 8.58
N ALA A 331 -25.32 0.30 8.87
CA ALA A 331 -24.33 0.65 7.85
C ALA A 331 -24.16 -0.48 6.82
N ALA A 332 -24.04 -1.73 7.26
CA ALA A 332 -23.94 -2.90 6.38
C ALA A 332 -25.18 -3.02 5.47
N ALA A 333 -26.38 -2.82 6.00
CA ALA A 333 -27.61 -2.81 5.23
C ALA A 333 -27.64 -1.68 4.19
N GLY A 334 -27.22 -0.46 4.56
CA GLY A 334 -27.11 0.67 3.64
C GLY A 334 -26.16 0.35 2.46
N TYR A 335 -24.98 -0.20 2.74
CA TYR A 335 -24.04 -0.62 1.71
C TYR A 335 -24.56 -1.78 0.84
N ALA A 336 -25.34 -2.70 1.42
CA ALA A 336 -25.99 -3.77 0.67
C ALA A 336 -27.07 -3.22 -0.29
N VAL A 337 -27.84 -2.22 0.13
CA VAL A 337 -28.80 -1.52 -0.74
C VAL A 337 -28.09 -0.84 -1.91
N VAL A 338 -27.01 -0.10 -1.64
CA VAL A 338 -26.20 0.53 -2.70
C VAL A 338 -25.58 -0.51 -3.64
N PHE A 339 -25.16 -1.66 -3.13
CA PHE A 339 -24.71 -2.78 -3.96
C PHE A 339 -25.79 -3.24 -4.95
N VAL A 340 -27.01 -3.42 -4.49
CA VAL A 340 -28.12 -3.87 -5.35
C VAL A 340 -28.46 -2.82 -6.42
N THR A 341 -28.45 -1.54 -6.06
CA THR A 341 -28.78 -0.43 -6.97
C THR A 341 -27.72 -0.17 -8.04
N LEU A 342 -26.44 -0.41 -7.72
CA LEU A 342 -25.31 -0.13 -8.64
C LEU A 342 -24.95 -1.34 -9.52
N ARG A 343 -25.68 -2.47 -9.46
CA ARG A 343 -25.41 -3.59 -10.37
C ARG A 343 -25.68 -3.23 -11.83
N PRO A 344 -24.83 -3.69 -12.76
CA PRO A 344 -23.69 -4.62 -12.67
C PRO A 344 -22.31 -3.96 -12.55
N SER A 345 -22.18 -2.78 -11.98
CA SER A 345 -20.92 -2.03 -11.94
C SER A 345 -19.85 -2.69 -11.05
N LYS A 346 -18.57 -2.39 -11.33
CA LYS A 346 -17.45 -2.84 -10.48
C LYS A 346 -17.50 -2.22 -9.08
N LEU A 347 -18.09 -1.06 -8.96
CA LEU A 347 -18.29 -0.35 -7.70
C LEU A 347 -19.31 -1.09 -6.82
N ALA A 348 -20.32 -1.74 -7.42
CA ALA A 348 -21.25 -2.60 -6.67
C ALA A 348 -20.52 -3.69 -5.88
N SER A 349 -19.51 -4.33 -6.47
CA SER A 349 -18.75 -5.37 -5.76
C SER A 349 -17.99 -4.82 -4.54
N ALA A 350 -17.50 -3.59 -4.59
CA ALA A 350 -16.85 -2.96 -3.43
C ALA A 350 -17.84 -2.67 -2.30
N HIS A 351 -19.08 -2.26 -2.62
CA HIS A 351 -20.14 -2.07 -1.63
C HIS A 351 -20.55 -3.39 -0.97
N ALA A 352 -20.61 -4.50 -1.73
CA ALA A 352 -20.86 -5.82 -1.16
C ALA A 352 -19.76 -6.25 -0.17
N VAL A 353 -18.51 -5.94 -0.51
CA VAL A 353 -17.37 -6.20 0.38
C VAL A 353 -17.47 -5.35 1.64
N ALA A 354 -17.75 -4.04 1.50
CA ALA A 354 -17.92 -3.14 2.64
C ALA A 354 -19.07 -3.61 3.56
N ALA A 355 -20.21 -3.96 2.99
CA ALA A 355 -21.35 -4.51 3.74
C ALA A 355 -20.96 -5.77 4.54
N SER A 356 -20.23 -6.68 3.92
CA SER A 356 -19.80 -7.91 4.59
C SER A 356 -18.78 -7.66 5.71
N LEU A 357 -17.85 -6.74 5.53
CA LEU A 357 -16.88 -6.40 6.57
C LEU A 357 -17.53 -5.63 7.73
N LEU A 358 -18.48 -4.74 7.44
CA LEU A 358 -19.30 -4.09 8.47
C LEU A 358 -20.12 -5.10 9.27
N PHE A 359 -20.67 -6.13 8.62
CA PHE A 359 -21.35 -7.22 9.30
C PHE A 359 -20.42 -8.02 10.22
N VAL A 360 -19.18 -8.28 9.76
CA VAL A 360 -18.13 -8.89 10.61
C VAL A 360 -17.81 -8.00 11.80
N ALA A 361 -17.70 -6.68 11.59
CA ALA A 361 -17.47 -5.72 12.67
C ALA A 361 -18.62 -5.73 13.68
N ALA A 362 -19.87 -5.77 13.23
CA ALA A 362 -21.05 -5.91 14.11
C ALA A 362 -20.98 -7.15 14.99
N TRP A 363 -20.57 -8.29 14.40
CA TRP A 363 -20.41 -9.54 15.15
C TRP A 363 -19.26 -9.46 16.17
N SER A 364 -18.17 -8.75 15.84
CA SER A 364 -17.02 -8.62 16.73
C SER A 364 -17.36 -7.90 18.03
N VAL A 365 -18.32 -6.98 18.01
CA VAL A 365 -18.78 -6.25 19.19
C VAL A 365 -19.64 -7.13 20.09
N LEU A 366 -20.44 -8.05 19.51
CA LEU A 366 -21.28 -8.97 20.28
C LEU A 366 -20.52 -10.16 20.88
N ALA A 367 -19.29 -10.41 20.43
CA ALA A 367 -18.53 -11.54 20.91
C ALA A 367 -17.85 -11.20 22.23
N ASP A 368 -18.36 -11.72 23.34
CA ASP A 368 -17.83 -11.53 24.71
C ASP A 368 -16.36 -11.89 24.87
N MET A 369 -15.84 -12.72 23.96
CA MET A 369 -14.46 -13.17 23.97
C MET A 369 -13.81 -13.07 22.61
N TYR A 370 -12.64 -12.40 22.53
CA TYR A 370 -11.86 -12.19 21.33
C TYR A 370 -11.62 -13.46 20.48
N TRP A 371 -11.43 -14.62 21.10
CA TRP A 371 -11.18 -15.87 20.39
C TRP A 371 -12.43 -16.44 19.69
N HIS A 372 -13.65 -16.18 20.17
CA HIS A 372 -14.89 -16.57 19.48
C HIS A 372 -15.03 -15.80 18.15
N TRP A 373 -14.87 -14.48 18.19
CA TRP A 373 -14.88 -13.64 17.00
C TRP A 373 -13.85 -14.07 15.97
N TYR A 374 -12.61 -14.27 16.43
CA TYR A 374 -11.50 -14.67 15.59
C TYR A 374 -11.73 -16.01 14.88
N ALA A 375 -12.19 -17.02 15.59
CA ALA A 375 -12.54 -18.33 15.03
C ALA A 375 -13.68 -18.21 14.02
N PHE A 376 -14.71 -17.40 14.32
CA PHE A 376 -15.84 -17.15 13.42
C PHE A 376 -15.38 -16.53 12.09
N VAL A 377 -14.57 -15.49 12.14
CA VAL A 377 -14.06 -14.82 10.93
C VAL A 377 -13.15 -15.77 10.13
N ALA A 378 -12.38 -16.62 10.79
CA ALA A 378 -11.55 -17.62 10.12
C ALA A 378 -12.39 -18.69 9.38
N VAL A 379 -13.48 -19.14 9.98
CA VAL A 379 -14.44 -20.05 9.32
C VAL A 379 -15.13 -19.34 8.15
N GLN A 380 -15.55 -18.08 8.32
CA GLN A 380 -16.10 -17.27 7.24
C GLN A 380 -15.14 -17.11 6.08
N MET A 381 -13.85 -16.84 6.35
CA MET A 381 -12.78 -16.80 5.34
C MET A 381 -12.72 -18.09 4.53
N ALA A 382 -12.66 -19.24 5.19
CA ALA A 382 -12.60 -20.54 4.52
C ALA A 382 -13.85 -20.81 3.69
N THR A 383 -15.04 -20.51 4.22
CA THR A 383 -16.34 -20.65 3.53
C THR A 383 -16.38 -19.78 2.27
N LEU A 384 -15.95 -18.51 2.35
CA LEU A 384 -15.89 -17.61 1.20
C LEU A 384 -14.93 -18.10 0.11
N HIS A 385 -13.79 -18.70 0.48
CA HIS A 385 -12.87 -19.31 -0.48
C HIS A 385 -13.52 -20.48 -1.23
N VAL A 386 -14.19 -21.37 -0.53
CA VAL A 386 -14.92 -22.49 -1.14
C VAL A 386 -16.04 -21.95 -2.04
N LEU A 387 -16.84 -21.01 -1.55
CA LEU A 387 -17.97 -20.44 -2.30
C LEU A 387 -17.51 -19.66 -3.55
N SER A 388 -16.41 -18.92 -3.45
CA SER A 388 -15.81 -18.21 -4.59
C SER A 388 -15.32 -19.14 -5.70
N ARG A 389 -14.92 -20.36 -5.32
CA ARG A 389 -14.49 -21.39 -6.26
C ARG A 389 -15.70 -22.04 -6.96
N THR A 390 -16.77 -22.32 -6.22
CA THR A 390 -17.97 -22.96 -6.75
C THR A 390 -18.77 -22.03 -7.64
N LEU A 391 -19.00 -20.79 -7.22
CA LEU A 391 -19.80 -19.80 -7.93
C LEU A 391 -19.01 -19.00 -8.98
N SER A 392 -17.67 -19.11 -9.00
CA SER A 392 -16.78 -18.38 -9.92
C SER A 392 -16.93 -16.85 -9.90
N GLU A 393 -17.54 -16.29 -8.86
CA GLU A 393 -17.80 -14.87 -8.71
C GLU A 393 -16.55 -14.11 -8.24
N LYS A 394 -16.21 -13.02 -8.97
CA LYS A 394 -15.02 -12.20 -8.67
C LYS A 394 -15.16 -11.43 -7.35
N SER A 395 -16.36 -10.98 -7.03
CA SER A 395 -16.68 -10.24 -5.79
C SER A 395 -16.48 -11.10 -4.55
N LEU A 396 -16.97 -12.33 -4.57
CA LEU A 396 -16.80 -13.29 -3.47
C LEU A 396 -15.32 -13.65 -3.27
N ARG A 397 -14.55 -13.73 -4.36
CA ARG A 397 -13.12 -13.98 -4.27
C ARG A 397 -12.38 -12.82 -3.62
N LEU A 398 -12.70 -11.58 -4.00
CA LEU A 398 -12.14 -10.40 -3.36
C LEU A 398 -12.48 -10.36 -1.86
N LEU A 399 -13.73 -10.66 -1.52
CA LEU A 399 -14.21 -10.73 -0.14
C LEU A 399 -13.44 -11.78 0.66
N ALA A 400 -13.25 -12.97 0.10
CA ALA A 400 -12.48 -14.05 0.72
C ALA A 400 -11.02 -13.60 1.00
N HIS A 401 -10.40 -12.83 0.10
CA HIS A 401 -9.05 -12.30 0.33
C HIS A 401 -9.02 -11.18 1.38
N LEU A 402 -10.05 -10.34 1.43
CA LEU A 402 -10.14 -9.30 2.46
C LEU A 402 -10.38 -9.89 3.85
N THR A 403 -11.25 -10.87 3.98
CA THR A 403 -11.44 -11.59 5.26
C THR A 403 -10.17 -12.34 5.66
N ALA A 404 -9.43 -12.92 4.71
CA ALA A 404 -8.13 -13.53 4.98
C ALA A 404 -7.11 -12.52 5.49
N PHE A 405 -7.10 -11.31 4.94
CA PHE A 405 -6.25 -10.23 5.44
C PHE A 405 -6.58 -9.84 6.87
N VAL A 406 -7.87 -9.72 7.20
CA VAL A 406 -8.33 -9.42 8.57
C VAL A 406 -7.93 -10.54 9.53
N VAL A 407 -8.15 -11.80 9.15
CA VAL A 407 -7.76 -12.97 9.97
C VAL A 407 -6.25 -13.04 10.15
N ALA A 408 -5.46 -12.77 9.10
CA ALA A 408 -4.00 -12.75 9.20
C ALA A 408 -3.50 -11.66 10.15
N GLY A 409 -4.07 -10.45 10.06
CA GLY A 409 -3.75 -9.34 10.96
C GLY A 409 -4.13 -9.67 12.42
N SER A 410 -5.31 -10.24 12.65
CA SER A 410 -5.76 -10.67 13.97
C SER A 410 -4.90 -11.79 14.54
N LEU A 411 -4.52 -12.76 13.71
CA LEU A 411 -3.60 -13.83 14.09
C LEU A 411 -2.24 -13.28 14.49
N LEU A 412 -1.68 -12.39 13.67
CA LEU A 412 -0.38 -11.77 13.95
C LEU A 412 -0.42 -10.96 15.24
N TRP A 413 -1.46 -10.13 15.43
CA TRP A 413 -1.66 -9.39 16.66
C TRP A 413 -1.70 -10.33 17.88
N ARG A 414 -2.49 -11.39 17.85
CA ARG A 414 -2.58 -12.37 18.93
C ARG A 414 -1.23 -13.01 19.23
N LEU A 415 -0.54 -13.45 18.19
CA LEU A 415 0.74 -14.14 18.34
C LEU A 415 1.85 -13.25 18.89
N LEU A 416 1.78 -11.91 18.65
CA LEU A 416 2.79 -10.95 19.10
C LEU A 416 2.43 -10.26 20.42
N ALA A 417 1.14 -10.00 20.67
CA ALA A 417 0.70 -9.20 21.82
C ALA A 417 0.26 -10.02 23.03
N MET A 418 -0.12 -11.30 22.82
CA MET A 418 -0.56 -12.18 23.93
C MET A 418 0.58 -13.11 24.35
N GLU A 419 0.78 -13.21 25.65
CA GLU A 419 1.72 -14.17 26.23
C GLU A 419 1.24 -15.61 26.05
N GLY A 420 2.18 -16.55 25.95
CA GLY A 420 1.87 -17.99 25.92
C GLY A 420 1.30 -18.45 27.25
N LEU A 421 0.28 -19.30 27.21
CA LEU A 421 -0.37 -19.88 28.39
C LEU A 421 0.16 -21.29 28.66
N THR A 422 0.07 -21.72 29.91
CA THR A 422 0.41 -23.09 30.30
C THR A 422 -0.87 -23.92 30.41
N PRO A 423 -0.86 -25.21 29.96
CA PRO A 423 0.27 -25.94 29.34
C PRO A 423 0.55 -25.48 27.90
N ALA A 424 1.84 -25.32 27.57
CA ALA A 424 2.26 -24.87 26.23
C ALA A 424 1.74 -25.81 25.14
N LEU A 425 1.40 -25.23 23.96
CA LEU A 425 0.91 -25.92 22.76
C LEU A 425 -0.47 -26.60 22.87
N VAL A 426 -0.95 -26.90 24.08
CA VAL A 426 -2.17 -27.72 24.28
C VAL A 426 -3.35 -26.90 24.87
N HIS A 427 -3.11 -25.65 25.24
CA HIS A 427 -4.19 -24.82 25.75
C HIS A 427 -5.16 -24.40 24.63
N ARG A 428 -6.41 -24.13 24.99
CA ARG A 428 -7.52 -23.87 24.06
C ARG A 428 -7.20 -22.82 23.00
N GLN A 429 -6.51 -21.75 23.38
CA GLN A 429 -6.15 -20.68 22.45
C GLN A 429 -5.09 -21.12 21.43
N ALA A 430 -4.07 -21.90 21.87
CA ALA A 430 -3.05 -22.44 20.97
C ALA A 430 -3.66 -23.36 19.90
N LEU A 431 -4.61 -24.21 20.28
CA LEU A 431 -5.30 -25.10 19.36
C LEU A 431 -6.15 -24.35 18.34
N ILE A 432 -6.82 -23.27 18.75
CA ILE A 432 -7.58 -22.40 17.84
C ILE A 432 -6.63 -21.70 16.87
N ASP A 433 -5.53 -21.14 17.35
CA ASP A 433 -4.55 -20.49 16.49
C ASP A 433 -3.96 -21.47 15.47
N LEU A 434 -3.65 -22.69 15.90
CA LEU A 434 -3.17 -23.74 15.01
C LEU A 434 -4.24 -24.15 13.97
N ALA A 435 -5.51 -24.24 14.38
CA ALA A 435 -6.62 -24.52 13.45
C ALA A 435 -6.75 -23.40 12.39
N VAL A 436 -6.63 -22.14 12.80
CA VAL A 436 -6.67 -20.99 11.87
C VAL A 436 -5.48 -21.00 10.92
N ILE A 437 -4.27 -21.30 11.40
CA ILE A 437 -3.08 -21.51 10.55
C ILE A 437 -3.35 -22.62 9.53
N GLY A 438 -3.96 -23.72 9.96
CA GLY A 438 -4.39 -24.83 9.09
C GLY A 438 -5.40 -24.39 8.04
N LEU A 439 -6.37 -23.56 8.40
CA LEU A 439 -7.35 -22.99 7.45
C LEU A 439 -6.70 -22.10 6.39
N PHE A 440 -5.67 -21.33 6.73
CA PHE A 440 -4.86 -20.59 5.73
C PHE A 440 -4.18 -21.53 4.74
N TYR A 441 -3.58 -22.60 5.25
CA TYR A 441 -2.91 -23.59 4.40
C TYR A 441 -3.90 -24.33 3.48
N VAL A 442 -5.05 -24.72 3.99
CA VAL A 442 -6.13 -25.35 3.19
C VAL A 442 -6.66 -24.33 2.16
N SER A 443 -6.88 -23.08 2.56
CA SER A 443 -7.32 -22.03 1.66
C SER A 443 -6.33 -21.80 0.52
N ALA A 444 -5.02 -21.85 0.78
CA ALA A 444 -3.98 -21.77 -0.25
C ALA A 444 -4.16 -22.83 -1.36
N ARG A 445 -4.57 -24.08 -0.98
CA ARG A 445 -4.83 -25.18 -1.91
C ARG A 445 -6.05 -24.94 -2.80
N THR A 446 -6.97 -24.06 -2.39
CA THR A 446 -8.17 -23.73 -3.17
C THR A 446 -7.92 -22.64 -4.21
N LEU A 447 -6.82 -21.89 -4.11
CA LEU A 447 -6.51 -20.75 -4.97
C LEU A 447 -5.99 -21.21 -6.33
N ARG A 448 -6.51 -20.58 -7.40
CA ARG A 448 -6.09 -20.86 -8.79
C ARG A 448 -4.85 -20.06 -9.22
N LEU A 449 -4.51 -18.99 -8.50
CA LEU A 449 -3.39 -18.10 -8.82
C LEU A 449 -2.16 -18.50 -8.01
N PRO A 450 -1.09 -19.02 -8.64
CA PRO A 450 0.10 -19.49 -7.95
C PRO A 450 0.75 -18.47 -7.00
N PRO A 451 0.86 -17.16 -7.35
CA PRO A 451 1.47 -16.19 -6.45
C PRO A 451 0.63 -15.93 -5.18
N LEU A 452 -0.71 -16.00 -5.28
CA LEU A 452 -1.58 -15.85 -4.11
C LEU A 452 -1.54 -17.11 -3.23
N ALA A 453 -1.55 -18.30 -3.83
CA ALA A 453 -1.39 -19.55 -3.09
C ALA A 453 -0.06 -19.59 -2.33
N ALA A 454 1.02 -19.12 -2.96
CA ALA A 454 2.31 -18.97 -2.29
C ALA A 454 2.26 -17.98 -1.12
N ALA A 455 1.62 -16.82 -1.30
CA ALA A 455 1.47 -15.82 -0.24
C ALA A 455 0.73 -16.38 0.98
N TYR A 456 -0.39 -17.09 0.76
CA TYR A 456 -1.14 -17.74 1.86
C TYR A 456 -0.32 -18.82 2.57
N THR A 457 0.44 -19.60 1.81
CA THR A 457 1.33 -20.63 2.38
C THR A 457 2.44 -20.00 3.22
N ILE A 458 3.03 -18.89 2.74
CA ILE A 458 4.07 -18.14 3.48
C ILE A 458 3.49 -17.56 4.77
N VAL A 459 2.30 -16.94 4.72
CA VAL A 459 1.62 -16.39 5.89
C VAL A 459 1.34 -17.50 6.91
N ALA A 460 0.78 -18.64 6.47
CA ALA A 460 0.51 -19.77 7.33
C ALA A 460 1.80 -20.31 8.00
N TYR A 461 2.86 -20.44 7.23
CA TYR A 461 4.14 -20.94 7.74
C TYR A 461 4.81 -19.95 8.70
N ALA A 462 4.84 -18.67 8.36
CA ALA A 462 5.37 -17.63 9.24
C ALA A 462 4.59 -17.55 10.55
N ALA A 463 3.25 -17.59 10.48
CA ALA A 463 2.40 -17.64 11.66
C ALA A 463 2.65 -18.89 12.52
N PHE A 464 2.91 -20.03 11.91
CA PHE A 464 3.27 -21.26 12.62
C PHE A 464 4.59 -21.13 13.39
N LEU A 465 5.61 -20.50 12.79
CA LEU A 465 6.88 -20.24 13.47
C LEU A 465 6.71 -19.27 14.65
N VAL A 466 5.89 -18.21 14.47
CA VAL A 466 5.61 -17.25 15.56
C VAL A 466 4.74 -17.90 16.66
N TRP A 467 3.82 -18.78 16.29
CA TRP A 467 3.03 -19.56 17.24
C TRP A 467 3.92 -20.45 18.12
N LEU A 468 4.87 -21.18 17.51
CA LEU A 468 5.89 -21.94 18.25
C LEU A 468 6.72 -21.04 19.17
N LEU A 469 7.12 -19.86 18.69
CA LEU A 469 7.88 -18.90 19.50
C LEU A 469 7.09 -18.48 20.74
N ARG A 470 5.84 -18.01 20.57
CA ARG A 470 5.00 -17.52 21.66
C ARG A 470 4.78 -18.60 22.74
N ASP A 471 4.40 -19.79 22.30
CA ASP A 471 3.98 -20.83 23.23
C ASP A 471 5.17 -21.51 23.93
N LEU A 472 6.30 -21.69 23.23
CA LEU A 472 7.46 -22.34 23.81
C LEU A 472 8.29 -21.40 24.69
N VAL A 473 8.31 -20.08 24.41
CA VAL A 473 9.06 -19.11 25.23
C VAL A 473 8.53 -19.06 26.68
N SER A 474 7.26 -19.38 26.92
CA SER A 474 6.67 -19.43 28.25
C SER A 474 7.19 -20.59 29.14
N LEU A 475 7.92 -21.55 28.56
CA LEU A 475 8.50 -22.70 29.30
C LEU A 475 9.85 -22.34 29.93
N PRO A 476 10.25 -23.02 31.00
CA PRO A 476 11.64 -22.96 31.48
C PRO A 476 12.61 -23.31 30.35
N SER A 477 13.61 -22.47 30.10
CA SER A 477 14.53 -22.59 28.94
C SER A 477 13.83 -22.49 27.58
N GLY A 478 12.71 -21.76 27.50
CA GLY A 478 11.83 -21.66 26.33
C GLY A 478 12.54 -21.22 25.05
N HIS A 479 13.51 -20.29 25.13
CA HIS A 479 14.32 -19.88 24.00
C HIS A 479 15.07 -21.01 23.31
N ALA A 480 15.61 -21.97 24.10
CA ALA A 480 16.27 -23.15 23.56
C ALA A 480 15.27 -24.09 22.86
N PHE A 481 14.09 -24.30 23.44
CA PHE A 481 13.04 -25.13 22.82
C PHE A 481 12.55 -24.53 21.49
N VAL A 482 12.45 -23.20 21.39
CA VAL A 482 12.12 -22.52 20.13
C VAL A 482 13.18 -22.79 19.06
N SER A 483 14.46 -22.66 19.41
CA SER A 483 15.56 -22.89 18.46
C SER A 483 15.58 -24.34 17.97
N ILE A 484 15.33 -25.31 18.87
CA ILE A 484 15.19 -26.73 18.50
C ILE A 484 13.98 -26.95 17.60
N ALA A 485 12.81 -26.43 17.95
CA ALA A 485 11.58 -26.62 17.18
C ALA A 485 11.70 -26.01 15.76
N TRP A 486 12.23 -24.80 15.65
CA TRP A 486 12.50 -24.17 14.35
C TRP A 486 13.56 -24.94 13.56
N GLY A 487 14.59 -25.47 14.21
CA GLY A 487 15.61 -26.32 13.59
C GLY A 487 15.01 -27.61 13.02
N VAL A 488 14.14 -28.27 13.78
CA VAL A 488 13.40 -29.46 13.30
C VAL A 488 12.52 -29.11 12.11
N CYS A 489 11.80 -27.99 12.13
CA CYS A 489 11.00 -27.50 10.99
C CYS A 489 11.88 -27.24 9.77
N ALA A 490 13.04 -26.59 9.92
CA ALA A 490 13.97 -26.34 8.83
C ALA A 490 14.48 -27.64 8.19
N LEU A 491 14.91 -28.61 9.00
CA LEU A 491 15.38 -29.91 8.52
C LEU A 491 14.26 -30.70 7.85
N ALA A 492 13.04 -30.68 8.41
CA ALA A 492 11.89 -31.34 7.82
C ALA A 492 11.55 -30.74 6.43
N LEU A 493 11.58 -29.42 6.29
CA LEU A 493 11.37 -28.76 4.99
C LEU A 493 12.48 -29.09 3.99
N LEU A 494 13.74 -29.12 4.42
CA LEU A 494 14.86 -29.50 3.53
C LEU A 494 14.72 -30.95 3.06
N ALA A 495 14.41 -31.88 3.97
CA ALA A 495 14.19 -33.29 3.63
C ALA A 495 12.98 -33.47 2.69
N LEU A 496 11.87 -32.74 2.96
CA LEU A 496 10.67 -32.76 2.14
C LEU A 496 10.95 -32.15 0.74
N GLY A 497 11.64 -31.01 0.70
CA GLY A 497 12.03 -30.35 -0.54
C GLY A 497 12.97 -31.22 -1.41
N TRP A 498 13.80 -32.03 -0.80
CA TRP A 498 14.62 -33.01 -1.50
C TRP A 498 13.78 -34.18 -2.06
N ARG A 499 12.87 -34.71 -1.24
CA ARG A 499 11.99 -35.81 -1.67
C ARG A 499 11.03 -35.40 -2.78
N LEU A 500 10.51 -34.17 -2.75
CA LEU A 500 9.55 -33.65 -3.72
C LEU A 500 10.22 -32.97 -4.92
N ALA A 501 11.56 -32.81 -4.91
CA ALA A 501 12.32 -32.03 -5.89
C ALA A 501 11.79 -30.59 -6.06
N ASP A 502 11.30 -29.98 -4.96
CA ASP A 502 10.69 -28.64 -4.97
C ASP A 502 11.66 -27.61 -4.37
N ASP A 503 12.16 -26.73 -5.26
CA ASP A 503 13.10 -25.67 -4.89
C ASP A 503 12.51 -24.64 -3.93
N LYS A 504 11.19 -24.40 -3.97
CA LYS A 504 10.52 -23.45 -3.08
C LYS A 504 10.51 -23.97 -1.65
N VAL A 505 10.23 -25.26 -1.48
CA VAL A 505 10.25 -25.91 -0.16
C VAL A 505 11.66 -25.95 0.41
N ARG A 506 12.68 -26.22 -0.44
CA ARG A 506 14.10 -26.15 -0.03
C ARG A 506 14.49 -24.76 0.41
N THR A 507 14.12 -23.74 -0.37
CA THR A 507 14.39 -22.34 -0.04
C THR A 507 13.74 -21.93 1.28
N ALA A 508 12.49 -22.35 1.54
CA ALA A 508 11.83 -22.11 2.82
C ALA A 508 12.60 -22.77 3.98
N GLY A 509 13.07 -23.99 3.80
CA GLY A 509 13.92 -24.68 4.79
C GLY A 509 15.23 -23.94 5.06
N LEU A 510 15.92 -23.46 4.02
CA LEU A 510 17.15 -22.66 4.16
C LEU A 510 16.91 -21.32 4.87
N LEU A 511 15.82 -20.63 4.52
CA LEU A 511 15.45 -19.38 5.20
C LEU A 511 15.13 -19.60 6.67
N THR A 512 14.43 -20.71 7.00
CA THR A 512 14.13 -21.08 8.39
C THR A 512 15.42 -21.41 9.16
N LEU A 513 16.35 -22.12 8.53
CA LEU A 513 17.66 -22.39 9.12
C LEU A 513 18.44 -21.08 9.37
N GLY A 514 18.38 -20.15 8.42
CA GLY A 514 18.95 -18.80 8.59
C GLY A 514 18.33 -18.03 9.75
N LEU A 515 17.00 -18.15 9.96
CA LEU A 515 16.30 -17.55 11.10
C LEU A 515 16.76 -18.19 12.43
N VAL A 516 16.93 -19.51 12.47
CA VAL A 516 17.46 -20.21 13.66
C VAL A 516 18.85 -19.70 14.00
N VAL A 517 19.73 -19.64 13.01
CA VAL A 517 21.10 -19.12 13.18
C VAL A 517 21.07 -17.65 13.63
N GLY A 518 20.26 -16.81 12.98
CA GLY A 518 20.08 -15.41 13.37
C GLY A 518 19.60 -15.27 14.81
N LYS A 519 18.58 -16.05 15.21
CA LYS A 519 18.07 -16.06 16.59
C LYS A 519 19.14 -16.49 17.59
N LEU A 520 19.86 -17.58 17.29
CA LEU A 520 20.96 -18.05 18.13
C LEU A 520 21.98 -16.92 18.37
N PHE A 521 22.37 -16.19 17.29
CA PHE A 521 23.37 -15.13 17.41
C PHE A 521 22.85 -13.86 18.09
N LEU A 522 21.61 -13.47 17.84
CA LEU A 522 21.06 -12.19 18.31
C LEU A 522 20.41 -12.29 19.69
N VAL A 523 19.82 -13.44 20.02
CA VAL A 523 19.02 -13.62 21.24
C VAL A 523 19.72 -14.57 22.21
N ASP A 524 20.00 -15.81 21.79
CA ASP A 524 20.45 -16.86 22.70
C ASP A 524 21.92 -16.64 23.15
N LEU A 525 22.75 -16.00 22.29
CA LEU A 525 24.13 -15.67 22.62
C LEU A 525 24.29 -14.30 23.34
N SER A 526 23.25 -13.48 23.42
CA SER A 526 23.34 -12.17 24.07
C SER A 526 23.68 -12.28 25.57
N GLU A 527 23.34 -13.38 26.19
CA GLU A 527 23.60 -13.67 27.61
C GLU A 527 24.98 -14.34 27.88
N LEU A 528 25.70 -14.71 26.81
CA LEU A 528 27.02 -15.35 26.96
C LEU A 528 28.15 -14.32 27.04
N ASP A 529 29.22 -14.66 27.76
CA ASP A 529 30.44 -13.86 27.81
C ASP A 529 31.06 -13.64 26.44
N ALA A 530 31.69 -12.47 26.23
CA ALA A 530 32.23 -12.03 24.95
C ALA A 530 33.16 -13.07 24.29
N VAL A 531 33.95 -13.80 25.07
CA VAL A 531 34.88 -14.82 24.58
C VAL A 531 34.15 -15.99 23.93
N TRP A 532 33.08 -16.47 24.54
CA TRP A 532 32.27 -17.57 23.99
C TRP A 532 31.55 -17.15 22.72
N ARG A 533 31.06 -15.90 22.66
CA ARG A 533 30.48 -15.32 21.41
C ARG A 533 31.50 -15.35 20.28
N ILE A 534 32.72 -14.87 20.50
CA ILE A 534 33.78 -14.83 19.49
C ILE A 534 34.12 -16.24 18.99
N LEU A 535 34.27 -17.20 19.88
CA LEU A 535 34.58 -18.61 19.53
C LEU A 535 33.45 -19.23 18.68
N LEU A 536 32.19 -18.97 19.02
CA LEU A 536 31.05 -19.45 18.27
C LEU A 536 30.95 -18.79 16.88
N PHE A 537 31.20 -17.46 16.76
CA PHE A 537 31.25 -16.78 15.46
C PHE A 537 32.36 -17.34 14.56
N LEU A 538 33.54 -17.58 15.10
CA LEU A 538 34.66 -18.18 14.36
C LEU A 538 34.36 -19.62 13.97
N GLY A 539 33.79 -20.43 14.89
CA GLY A 539 33.42 -21.81 14.63
C GLY A 539 32.35 -21.96 13.56
N PHE A 540 31.24 -21.23 13.68
CA PHE A 540 30.17 -21.27 12.68
C PHE A 540 30.60 -20.61 11.36
N GLY A 541 31.36 -19.51 11.39
CA GLY A 541 31.91 -18.91 10.18
C GLY A 541 32.82 -19.88 9.42
N GLY A 542 33.70 -20.59 10.13
CA GLY A 542 34.54 -21.66 9.57
C GLY A 542 33.71 -22.82 9.02
N LEU A 543 32.70 -23.29 9.77
CA LEU A 543 31.80 -24.36 9.33
C LEU A 543 31.05 -23.96 8.03
N PHE A 544 30.48 -22.76 7.96
CA PHE A 544 29.79 -22.29 6.75
C PHE A 544 30.72 -22.14 5.55
N LEU A 545 31.97 -21.71 5.75
CA LEU A 545 32.96 -21.67 4.68
C LEU A 545 33.30 -23.08 4.18
N VAL A 546 33.48 -24.06 5.08
CA VAL A 546 33.73 -25.47 4.73
C VAL A 546 32.53 -26.07 4.00
N LEU A 547 31.32 -25.85 4.49
CA LEU A 547 30.08 -26.34 3.83
C LEU A 547 29.89 -25.67 2.46
N GLY A 548 30.13 -24.37 2.34
CA GLY A 548 30.05 -23.65 1.06
C GLY A 548 31.10 -24.13 0.05
N TYR A 549 32.28 -24.53 0.49
CA TYR A 549 33.32 -25.08 -0.34
C TYR A 549 33.07 -26.54 -0.74
N LEU A 550 32.67 -27.38 0.19
CA LEU A 550 32.45 -28.81 -0.06
C LEU A 550 31.16 -29.12 -0.81
N PHE A 551 30.13 -28.29 -0.67
CA PHE A 551 28.82 -28.51 -1.27
C PHE A 551 28.34 -27.36 -2.14
N PRO A 552 29.06 -27.03 -3.22
CA PRO A 552 28.65 -25.95 -4.13
C PRO A 552 27.31 -26.25 -4.84
N SER A 553 26.88 -27.51 -4.88
CA SER A 553 25.59 -27.94 -5.44
C SER A 553 24.38 -27.51 -4.60
N LEU A 554 24.54 -27.17 -3.32
CA LEU A 554 23.47 -26.65 -2.48
C LEU A 554 23.05 -25.22 -2.88
N TRP A 555 23.93 -24.45 -3.55
CA TRP A 555 23.77 -23.05 -3.87
C TRP A 555 23.55 -22.78 -5.37
N LYS A 556 23.77 -23.77 -6.23
CA LYS A 556 23.52 -23.63 -7.66
C LYS A 556 22.12 -24.12 -7.98
N PRO A 557 21.25 -23.29 -8.61
CA PRO A 557 20.01 -23.80 -9.17
C PRO A 557 20.37 -24.92 -10.17
N ALA A 558 19.57 -26.01 -10.17
CA ALA A 558 19.70 -27.05 -11.19
C ALA A 558 19.67 -26.36 -12.55
N ARG A 559 20.77 -26.52 -13.32
CA ARG A 559 20.77 -26.09 -14.72
C ARG A 559 19.79 -26.98 -15.45
N GLU A 560 18.74 -26.36 -16.01
CA GLU A 560 17.92 -26.96 -17.06
C GLU A 560 18.77 -27.26 -18.28
#